data_11b7b5bdb19d4aad7ca5d123095a928c
#
_entry.id   11b7b5bdb19d4aad7ca5d123095a928c
#
_cell.length_a   1.000
_cell.length_b   1.000
_cell.length_c   1.000
_cell.angle_alpha   90.00
_cell.angle_beta   90.00
_cell.angle_gamma   90.00
#
_symmetry.space_group_name_H-M   'P 1'
#
loop_
_entity.id
_entity.type
_entity.pdbx_description
1 polymer ?
#
loop_
_entity_poly.entity_id
_entity_poly.type
_entity_poly.pdbx_seq_one_letter_code
_entity_poly.pdbx_strand_id
1 'polypeptide(L)'
;MRQAGVFDALVSTGARLEDSCWLEPGLGVASWRNCYDQTRYHKPGHHTVSVYLQGGEQTERLDGPGGHGGTGKVCIMPDHHRSEWLVREEFRFFHLYFSPDHLARIAEQACDKEGRHLVLEDKTFIDDPQAAALVQAQLMKLDWQHGVDRMALSHGAWMLMLHAYRHHTREAPSLPEVRGGLAPVVIRRVQEYLLAHLAEPVTLSELALEAGLSEYHFARMFGQSLGCPPHRYLQGLRLKRAKQLLAGPDPLASIAAQCGFSSQAHLGNRFREAFGLSPGQWRSQLSSHCHG
;
A
#
# COMPACT_ATOMS: atom_id res chain seq x y z
N MET A 1 15.64 -9.78 -4.46
CA MET A 1 15.07 -8.91 -5.51
C MET A 1 13.77 -8.36 -4.95
N ARG A 2 13.62 -7.04 -4.73
CA ARG A 2 12.30 -6.43 -4.47
C ARG A 2 11.45 -6.67 -5.70
N GLN A 3 10.26 -7.24 -5.52
CA GLN A 3 9.26 -7.24 -6.57
C GLN A 3 8.83 -5.78 -6.76
N ALA A 4 9.04 -5.23 -7.95
CA ALA A 4 8.60 -3.89 -8.27
C ALA A 4 7.06 -3.86 -8.20
N GLY A 5 6.52 -2.87 -7.51
CA GLY A 5 5.08 -2.61 -7.49
C GLY A 5 4.58 -2.18 -8.88
N VAL A 6 3.26 -2.08 -9.05
CA VAL A 6 2.66 -1.58 -10.31
C VAL A 6 3.19 -0.19 -10.65
N PHE A 7 3.36 0.70 -9.66
CA PHE A 7 3.93 2.03 -9.85
C PHE A 7 5.36 1.97 -10.38
N ASP A 8 6.22 1.17 -9.76
CA ASP A 8 7.64 1.05 -10.17
C ASP A 8 7.77 0.40 -11.55
N ALA A 9 6.89 -0.55 -11.88
CA ALA A 9 6.84 -1.16 -13.20
C ALA A 9 6.51 -0.12 -14.28
N LEU A 10 5.50 0.73 -14.07
CA LEU A 10 5.15 1.80 -15.00
C LEU A 10 6.26 2.83 -15.15
N VAL A 11 6.95 3.20 -14.08
CA VAL A 11 8.13 4.09 -14.16
C VAL A 11 9.26 3.48 -15.02
N SER A 12 9.38 2.16 -15.04
CA SER A 12 10.42 1.45 -15.80
C SER A 12 10.05 1.18 -17.26
N THR A 13 8.81 1.44 -17.66
CA THR A 13 8.31 1.29 -19.04
C THR A 13 8.22 2.65 -19.76
N GLY A 14 7.55 2.67 -20.90
CA GLY A 14 7.27 3.91 -21.65
C GLY A 14 6.20 4.81 -21.06
N ALA A 15 5.57 4.41 -19.94
CA ALA A 15 4.51 5.17 -19.32
C ALA A 15 5.03 6.48 -18.69
N ARG A 16 4.34 7.58 -18.97
CA ARG A 16 4.64 8.90 -18.42
C ARG A 16 3.76 9.19 -17.21
N LEU A 17 4.39 9.45 -16.08
CA LEU A 17 3.71 9.97 -14.89
C LEU A 17 3.28 11.43 -15.14
N GLU A 18 1.99 11.73 -15.03
CA GLU A 18 1.46 13.09 -15.14
C GLU A 18 1.39 13.76 -13.77
N ASP A 19 0.87 13.05 -12.77
CA ASP A 19 0.83 13.51 -11.37
C ASP A 19 0.77 12.32 -10.40
N SER A 20 1.19 12.52 -9.16
CA SER A 20 1.08 11.51 -8.10
C SER A 20 1.03 12.12 -6.71
N CYS A 21 0.29 11.50 -5.81
CA CYS A 21 0.20 11.91 -4.42
C CYS A 21 0.17 10.68 -3.50
N TRP A 22 1.13 10.57 -2.60
CA TRP A 22 1.11 9.58 -1.52
C TRP A 22 0.43 10.18 -0.30
N LEU A 23 -0.76 9.67 0.01
CA LEU A 23 -1.66 10.17 1.05
C LEU A 23 -1.24 9.69 2.44
N GLU A 24 -0.94 8.40 2.55
CA GLU A 24 -0.40 7.75 3.74
C GLU A 24 0.46 6.54 3.34
N PRO A 25 1.20 5.91 4.27
CA PRO A 25 2.02 4.72 3.95
C PRO A 25 1.16 3.61 3.35
N GLY A 26 1.50 3.21 2.12
CA GLY A 26 0.78 2.17 1.39
C GLY A 26 -0.54 2.63 0.75
N LEU A 27 -0.85 3.93 0.74
CA LEU A 27 -1.98 4.52 0.02
C LEU A 27 -1.51 5.68 -0.83
N GLY A 28 -1.74 5.60 -2.13
CA GLY A 28 -1.38 6.66 -3.07
C GLY A 28 -2.21 6.64 -4.33
N VAL A 29 -2.18 7.75 -5.04
CA VAL A 29 -2.82 7.91 -6.34
C VAL A 29 -1.82 8.40 -7.38
N ALA A 30 -2.04 8.05 -8.64
CA ALA A 30 -1.25 8.55 -9.75
C ALA A 30 -2.09 8.66 -11.02
N SER A 31 -1.81 9.67 -11.84
CA SER A 31 -2.29 9.81 -13.19
C SER A 31 -1.17 9.52 -14.18
N TRP A 32 -1.47 8.70 -15.16
CA TRP A 32 -0.53 8.18 -16.11
C TRP A 32 -0.99 8.40 -17.54
N ARG A 33 -0.01 8.53 -18.43
CA ARG A 33 -0.20 8.44 -19.89
C ARG A 33 0.70 7.34 -20.42
N ASN A 34 0.17 6.42 -21.19
CA ASN A 34 0.96 5.34 -21.81
C ASN A 34 0.63 5.25 -23.30
N CYS A 35 1.58 4.75 -24.09
CA CYS A 35 1.46 4.64 -25.53
C CYS A 35 2.43 3.60 -26.06
N TYR A 36 1.95 2.67 -26.90
CA TYR A 36 2.76 1.64 -27.57
C TYR A 36 3.71 0.90 -26.64
N ASP A 37 3.17 0.25 -25.60
CA ASP A 37 3.94 -0.37 -24.53
C ASP A 37 3.47 -1.79 -24.24
N GLN A 38 4.36 -2.59 -23.65
CA GLN A 38 4.04 -3.89 -23.10
C GLN A 38 4.50 -3.96 -21.66
N THR A 39 3.53 -4.07 -20.74
CA THR A 39 3.80 -4.03 -19.31
C THR A 39 3.41 -5.34 -18.65
N ARG A 40 4.23 -5.81 -17.72
CA ARG A 40 3.99 -7.03 -16.94
C ARG A 40 4.02 -6.73 -15.46
N TYR A 41 3.00 -7.21 -14.75
CA TYR A 41 2.95 -7.16 -13.29
C TYR A 41 3.01 -8.57 -12.72
N HIS A 42 3.74 -8.73 -11.62
CA HIS A 42 3.84 -10.02 -10.95
C HIS A 42 3.87 -9.84 -9.44
N LYS A 43 2.75 -10.14 -8.79
CA LYS A 43 2.56 -10.07 -7.33
C LYS A 43 3.08 -8.76 -6.75
N PRO A 44 2.49 -7.62 -7.09
CA PRO A 44 3.01 -6.29 -6.71
C PRO A 44 3.01 -6.04 -5.20
N GLY A 45 2.26 -6.84 -4.41
CA GLY A 45 2.16 -6.71 -2.96
C GLY A 45 1.28 -5.55 -2.49
N HIS A 46 0.55 -4.92 -3.39
CA HIS A 46 -0.48 -3.93 -3.13
C HIS A 46 -1.61 -4.09 -4.15
N HIS A 47 -2.80 -3.69 -3.75
CA HIS A 47 -3.95 -3.62 -4.66
C HIS A 47 -3.86 -2.37 -5.53
N THR A 48 -4.43 -2.46 -6.73
CA THR A 48 -4.58 -1.30 -7.63
C THR A 48 -6.00 -1.26 -8.19
N VAL A 49 -6.63 -0.10 -8.11
CA VAL A 49 -7.82 0.24 -8.90
C VAL A 49 -7.38 1.15 -10.03
N SER A 50 -7.60 0.74 -11.26
CA SER A 50 -7.29 1.50 -12.47
C SER A 50 -8.58 2.02 -13.10
N VAL A 51 -8.64 3.30 -13.43
CA VAL A 51 -9.77 3.92 -14.15
C VAL A 51 -9.24 4.58 -15.41
N TYR A 52 -9.79 4.20 -16.55
CA TYR A 52 -9.43 4.74 -17.85
C TYR A 52 -10.08 6.12 -18.01
N LEU A 53 -9.27 7.16 -18.17
CA LEU A 53 -9.71 8.55 -18.27
C LEU A 53 -10.01 8.96 -19.72
N GLN A 54 -9.20 8.46 -20.67
CA GLN A 54 -9.29 8.81 -22.07
C GLN A 54 -8.59 7.77 -22.93
N GLY A 55 -9.21 7.30 -24.02
CA GLY A 55 -8.65 6.30 -24.93
C GLY A 55 -8.55 4.91 -24.30
N GLY A 56 -7.72 4.07 -24.89
CA GLY A 56 -7.41 2.73 -24.40
C GLY A 56 -8.25 1.63 -25.05
N GLU A 57 -8.97 1.93 -26.11
CA GLU A 57 -9.81 0.97 -26.85
C GLU A 57 -8.97 -0.14 -27.50
N GLN A 58 -7.68 0.15 -27.76
CA GLN A 58 -6.70 -0.83 -28.27
C GLN A 58 -5.74 -1.35 -27.18
N THR A 59 -6.12 -1.24 -25.93
CA THR A 59 -5.41 -1.86 -24.81
C THR A 59 -6.01 -3.21 -24.50
N GLU A 60 -5.19 -4.24 -24.46
CA GLU A 60 -5.56 -5.62 -24.18
C GLU A 60 -4.81 -6.16 -22.97
N ARG A 61 -5.45 -7.03 -22.21
CA ARG A 61 -4.80 -7.89 -21.22
C ARG A 61 -4.56 -9.27 -21.85
N LEU A 62 -3.28 -9.67 -22.00
CA LEU A 62 -2.88 -10.85 -22.75
C LEU A 62 -3.09 -12.17 -21.98
N ASP A 63 -3.11 -12.12 -20.64
CA ASP A 63 -3.19 -13.28 -19.73
C ASP A 63 -4.53 -13.37 -18.99
N GLY A 64 -5.53 -12.58 -19.39
CA GLY A 64 -6.82 -12.48 -18.73
C GLY A 64 -8.03 -12.84 -19.61
N PRO A 65 -9.23 -12.66 -19.06
CA PRO A 65 -10.45 -12.72 -19.87
C PRO A 65 -10.35 -11.65 -20.94
N GLY A 66 -10.60 -12.02 -22.20
CA GLY A 66 -10.54 -11.10 -23.32
C GLY A 66 -11.37 -9.84 -23.14
N GLY A 67 -11.20 -8.86 -24.00
CA GLY A 67 -11.85 -7.56 -23.95
C GLY A 67 -10.84 -6.45 -24.19
N HIS A 68 -11.36 -5.24 -24.32
CA HIS A 68 -10.56 -4.06 -24.59
C HIS A 68 -10.83 -2.99 -23.54
N GLY A 69 -9.84 -2.13 -23.33
CA GLY A 69 -9.98 -0.94 -22.53
C GLY A 69 -11.01 0.03 -23.11
N GLY A 70 -10.89 1.27 -22.77
CA GLY A 70 -11.75 2.35 -23.23
C GLY A 70 -12.09 3.32 -22.10
N THR A 71 -12.43 4.52 -22.47
CA THR A 71 -12.79 5.57 -21.51
C THR A 71 -13.90 5.13 -20.57
N GLY A 72 -13.71 5.27 -19.26
CA GLY A 72 -14.65 4.88 -18.22
C GLY A 72 -14.53 3.42 -17.78
N LYS A 73 -13.74 2.60 -18.46
CA LYS A 73 -13.47 1.21 -18.02
C LYS A 73 -12.64 1.20 -16.74
N VAL A 74 -12.89 0.19 -15.91
CA VAL A 74 -12.22 -0.01 -14.63
C VAL A 74 -11.55 -1.39 -14.59
N CYS A 75 -10.34 -1.44 -14.02
CA CYS A 75 -9.66 -2.69 -13.71
C CYS A 75 -9.37 -2.76 -12.22
N ILE A 76 -9.64 -3.90 -11.62
CA ILE A 76 -9.36 -4.21 -10.22
C ILE A 76 -8.24 -5.25 -10.21
N MET A 77 -7.11 -4.89 -9.64
CA MET A 77 -5.90 -5.70 -9.62
C MET A 77 -5.49 -6.01 -8.18
N PRO A 78 -5.72 -7.23 -7.67
CA PRO A 78 -5.33 -7.64 -6.33
C PRO A 78 -3.80 -7.60 -6.10
N ASP A 79 -3.37 -7.56 -4.85
CA ASP A 79 -1.96 -7.53 -4.43
C ASP A 79 -1.12 -8.71 -4.95
N HIS A 80 -1.75 -9.83 -5.23
CA HIS A 80 -1.12 -11.07 -5.70
C HIS A 80 -1.35 -11.35 -7.18
N HIS A 81 -1.97 -10.41 -7.93
CA HIS A 81 -2.28 -10.62 -9.35
C HIS A 81 -1.04 -10.80 -10.22
N ARG A 82 -1.27 -11.44 -11.36
CA ARG A 82 -0.35 -11.44 -12.49
C ARG A 82 -1.11 -10.84 -13.64
N SER A 83 -0.47 -9.99 -14.41
CA SER A 83 -1.10 -9.46 -15.61
C SER A 83 -0.05 -9.00 -16.61
N GLU A 84 -0.37 -9.22 -17.88
CA GLU A 84 0.42 -8.78 -19.02
C GLU A 84 -0.46 -7.93 -19.92
N TRP A 85 0.00 -6.74 -20.23
CA TRP A 85 -0.76 -5.71 -20.93
C TRP A 85 -0.06 -5.33 -22.22
N LEU A 86 -0.84 -5.18 -23.28
CA LEU A 86 -0.39 -4.65 -24.56
C LEU A 86 -1.17 -3.38 -24.88
N VAL A 87 -0.45 -2.29 -25.03
CA VAL A 87 -0.98 -0.95 -25.32
C VAL A 87 -0.61 -0.59 -26.76
N ARG A 88 -1.60 -0.39 -27.62
CA ARG A 88 -1.37 -0.08 -29.06
C ARG A 88 -1.72 1.34 -29.45
N GLU A 89 -2.17 2.16 -28.50
CA GLU A 89 -2.50 3.56 -28.72
C GLU A 89 -2.23 4.40 -27.47
N GLU A 90 -2.24 5.71 -27.61
CA GLU A 90 -2.12 6.59 -26.44
C GLU A 90 -3.41 6.56 -25.61
N PHE A 91 -3.27 6.40 -24.29
CA PHE A 91 -4.37 6.52 -23.35
C PHE A 91 -3.92 7.12 -22.02
N ARG A 92 -4.88 7.68 -21.30
CA ARG A 92 -4.69 8.22 -19.94
C ARG A 92 -5.49 7.40 -18.96
N PHE A 93 -4.90 7.16 -17.78
CA PHE A 93 -5.54 6.40 -16.72
C PHE A 93 -5.12 6.88 -15.34
N PHE A 94 -6.02 6.68 -14.41
CA PHE A 94 -5.80 6.93 -12.99
C PHE A 94 -5.55 5.60 -12.28
N HIS A 95 -4.61 5.57 -11.34
CA HIS A 95 -4.40 4.47 -10.44
C HIS A 95 -4.57 4.90 -8.99
N LEU A 96 -5.31 4.12 -8.23
CA LEU A 96 -5.31 4.10 -6.78
C LEU A 96 -4.52 2.87 -6.32
N TYR A 97 -3.46 3.07 -5.55
CA TYR A 97 -2.64 2.03 -4.93
C TYR A 97 -2.95 1.95 -3.44
N PHE A 98 -3.20 0.77 -2.92
CA PHE A 98 -3.43 0.57 -1.49
C PHE A 98 -2.97 -0.81 -1.00
N SER A 99 -2.48 -0.87 0.24
CA SER A 99 -2.00 -2.11 0.84
C SER A 99 -3.16 -3.02 1.27
N PRO A 100 -2.93 -4.34 1.43
CA PRO A 100 -3.91 -5.24 2.03
C PRO A 100 -4.41 -4.80 3.40
N ASP A 101 -3.57 -4.10 4.20
CA ASP A 101 -3.95 -3.57 5.51
C ASP A 101 -5.07 -2.51 5.40
N HIS A 102 -5.10 -1.71 4.32
CA HIS A 102 -6.17 -0.75 4.10
C HIS A 102 -7.52 -1.45 3.86
N LEU A 103 -7.51 -2.52 3.07
CA LEU A 103 -8.72 -3.32 2.83
C LEU A 103 -9.22 -3.98 4.12
N ALA A 104 -8.30 -4.52 4.93
CA ALA A 104 -8.61 -5.10 6.23
C ALA A 104 -9.23 -4.06 7.19
N ARG A 105 -8.67 -2.85 7.25
CA ARG A 105 -9.25 -1.74 8.05
C ARG A 105 -10.68 -1.38 7.64
N ILE A 106 -10.97 -1.35 6.34
CA ILE A 106 -12.33 -1.11 5.85
C ILE A 106 -13.27 -2.23 6.34
N ALA A 107 -12.83 -3.49 6.24
CA ALA A 107 -13.61 -4.63 6.69
C ALA A 107 -13.94 -4.57 8.18
N GLU A 108 -12.94 -4.25 9.01
CA GLU A 108 -13.08 -4.12 10.46
C GLU A 108 -14.00 -2.94 10.85
N GLN A 109 -13.81 -1.78 10.22
CA GLN A 109 -14.54 -0.56 10.59
C GLN A 109 -15.96 -0.51 10.02
N ALA A 110 -16.17 -1.02 8.80
CA ALA A 110 -17.45 -0.89 8.11
C ALA A 110 -18.39 -2.08 8.35
N CYS A 111 -17.87 -3.26 8.65
CA CYS A 111 -18.66 -4.49 8.65
C CYS A 111 -18.47 -5.37 9.89
N ASP A 112 -17.69 -4.94 10.88
CA ASP A 112 -17.32 -5.76 12.06
C ASP A 112 -16.83 -7.18 11.67
N LYS A 113 -16.22 -7.29 10.52
CA LYS A 113 -15.70 -8.54 9.94
C LYS A 113 -14.17 -8.56 9.98
N GLU A 114 -13.60 -9.72 10.27
CA GLU A 114 -12.16 -9.93 10.10
C GLU A 114 -11.77 -9.82 8.63
N GLY A 115 -10.98 -8.79 8.27
CA GLY A 115 -10.54 -8.53 6.89
C GLY A 115 -9.68 -9.63 6.25
N ARG A 116 -9.29 -10.64 7.02
CA ARG A 116 -8.43 -11.75 6.60
C ARG A 116 -9.08 -12.70 5.59
N HIS A 117 -10.40 -12.72 5.53
CA HIS A 117 -11.16 -13.62 4.65
C HIS A 117 -11.65 -12.95 3.37
N LEU A 118 -11.29 -11.68 3.16
CA LEU A 118 -11.72 -10.96 1.97
C LEU A 118 -10.64 -10.97 0.91
N VAL A 119 -11.04 -11.30 -0.30
CA VAL A 119 -10.18 -11.27 -1.48
C VAL A 119 -10.78 -10.30 -2.47
N LEU A 120 -9.99 -9.31 -2.85
CA LEU A 120 -10.34 -8.45 -3.98
C LEU A 120 -10.30 -9.28 -5.26
N GLU A 121 -11.34 -9.18 -6.08
CA GLU A 121 -11.43 -9.95 -7.33
C GLU A 121 -10.55 -9.30 -8.41
N ASP A 122 -9.85 -10.13 -9.18
CA ASP A 122 -9.15 -9.69 -10.39
C ASP A 122 -10.18 -9.46 -11.51
N LYS A 123 -10.46 -8.20 -11.84
CA LYS A 123 -11.43 -7.80 -12.86
C LYS A 123 -10.79 -6.84 -13.86
N THR A 124 -11.07 -7.07 -15.13
CA THR A 124 -10.46 -6.31 -16.23
C THR A 124 -11.55 -5.71 -17.11
N PHE A 125 -11.42 -4.43 -17.45
CA PHE A 125 -12.27 -3.67 -18.36
C PHE A 125 -13.78 -3.71 -18.02
N ILE A 126 -14.10 -3.74 -16.74
CA ILE A 126 -15.50 -3.73 -16.28
C ILE A 126 -16.12 -2.35 -16.44
N ASP A 127 -17.44 -2.33 -16.60
CA ASP A 127 -18.25 -1.13 -16.52
C ASP A 127 -18.61 -0.87 -15.05
N ASP A 128 -17.99 0.18 -14.49
CA ASP A 128 -18.29 0.66 -13.16
C ASP A 128 -18.45 2.19 -13.19
N PRO A 129 -19.64 2.66 -13.55
CA PRO A 129 -19.89 4.09 -13.74
C PRO A 129 -19.75 4.89 -12.42
N GLN A 130 -19.92 4.28 -11.26
CA GLN A 130 -19.76 4.96 -9.98
C GLN A 130 -18.29 5.21 -9.67
N ALA A 131 -17.43 4.21 -9.84
CA ALA A 131 -15.99 4.37 -9.68
C ALA A 131 -15.43 5.34 -10.72
N ALA A 132 -15.83 5.21 -11.98
CA ALA A 132 -15.41 6.11 -13.05
C ALA A 132 -15.83 7.57 -12.79
N ALA A 133 -17.07 7.81 -12.38
CA ALA A 133 -17.58 9.16 -12.10
C ALA A 133 -16.85 9.78 -10.88
N LEU A 134 -16.62 9.01 -9.82
CA LEU A 134 -15.85 9.47 -8.65
C LEU A 134 -14.47 9.97 -9.06
N VAL A 135 -13.75 9.21 -9.87
CA VAL A 135 -12.42 9.58 -10.33
C VAL A 135 -12.48 10.78 -11.29
N GLN A 136 -13.24 10.69 -12.38
CA GLN A 136 -13.24 11.68 -13.45
C GLN A 136 -13.88 13.02 -13.03
N ALA A 137 -15.00 12.96 -12.30
CA ALA A 137 -15.75 14.15 -11.93
C ALA A 137 -15.25 14.84 -10.66
N GLN A 138 -14.54 14.11 -9.79
CA GLN A 138 -14.07 14.65 -8.52
C GLN A 138 -12.55 14.62 -8.39
N LEU A 139 -11.90 13.44 -8.36
CA LEU A 139 -10.49 13.34 -8.01
C LEU A 139 -9.56 14.00 -9.03
N MET A 140 -9.86 13.88 -10.31
CA MET A 140 -9.05 14.48 -11.39
C MET A 140 -9.21 16.00 -11.53
N LYS A 141 -10.11 16.61 -10.77
CA LYS A 141 -10.30 18.08 -10.75
C LYS A 141 -9.57 18.77 -9.60
N LEU A 142 -9.01 17.99 -8.68
CA LEU A 142 -8.28 18.49 -7.52
C LEU A 142 -6.84 18.82 -7.88
N ASP A 143 -6.28 19.83 -7.24
CA ASP A 143 -4.84 20.07 -7.21
C ASP A 143 -4.22 19.16 -6.14
N TRP A 144 -3.59 18.08 -6.56
CA TRP A 144 -3.06 17.06 -5.66
C TRP A 144 -1.89 17.54 -4.79
N GLN A 145 -1.32 18.70 -5.11
CA GLN A 145 -0.24 19.33 -4.35
C GLN A 145 -0.77 20.35 -3.34
N HIS A 146 -1.99 20.84 -3.50
CA HIS A 146 -2.59 21.83 -2.61
C HIS A 146 -3.21 21.18 -1.37
N GLY A 147 -2.97 21.75 -0.18
CA GLY A 147 -3.31 21.12 1.10
C GLY A 147 -4.79 20.79 1.31
N VAL A 148 -5.71 21.68 0.92
CA VAL A 148 -7.17 21.45 1.04
C VAL A 148 -7.63 20.36 0.07
N ASP A 149 -7.20 20.45 -1.18
CA ASP A 149 -7.55 19.49 -2.22
C ASP A 149 -6.95 18.11 -1.93
N ARG A 150 -5.76 18.06 -1.33
CA ARG A 150 -5.14 16.82 -0.88
C ARG A 150 -5.95 16.13 0.21
N MET A 151 -6.63 16.86 1.08
CA MET A 151 -7.56 16.28 2.06
C MET A 151 -8.80 15.70 1.35
N ALA A 152 -9.37 16.43 0.37
CA ALA A 152 -10.47 15.93 -0.45
C ALA A 152 -10.06 14.69 -1.27
N LEU A 153 -8.83 14.70 -1.82
CA LEU A 153 -8.25 13.55 -2.52
C LEU A 153 -8.15 12.31 -1.61
N SER A 154 -7.72 12.51 -0.35
CA SER A 154 -7.66 11.44 0.64
C SER A 154 -9.04 10.83 0.91
N HIS A 155 -10.04 11.65 1.13
CA HIS A 155 -11.42 11.18 1.33
C HIS A 155 -11.96 10.44 0.09
N GLY A 156 -11.70 10.96 -1.10
CA GLY A 156 -12.11 10.31 -2.35
C GLY A 156 -11.40 8.98 -2.59
N ALA A 157 -10.13 8.86 -2.21
CA ALA A 157 -9.39 7.60 -2.24
C ALA A 157 -10.01 6.56 -1.30
N TRP A 158 -10.38 6.96 -0.08
CA TRP A 158 -11.11 6.09 0.85
C TRP A 158 -12.50 5.69 0.33
N MET A 159 -13.23 6.62 -0.30
CA MET A 159 -14.53 6.32 -0.94
C MET A 159 -14.37 5.30 -2.07
N LEU A 160 -13.33 5.43 -2.90
CA LEU A 160 -13.05 4.47 -3.99
C LEU A 160 -12.64 3.10 -3.45
N MET A 161 -11.85 3.06 -2.36
CA MET A 161 -11.53 1.80 -1.67
C MET A 161 -12.78 1.15 -1.06
N LEU A 162 -13.64 1.92 -0.42
CA LEU A 162 -14.89 1.41 0.15
C LEU A 162 -15.83 0.89 -0.95
N HIS A 163 -15.89 1.57 -2.10
CA HIS A 163 -16.62 1.10 -3.27
C HIS A 163 -16.06 -0.23 -3.79
N ALA A 164 -14.73 -0.32 -3.95
CA ALA A 164 -14.08 -1.57 -4.36
C ALA A 164 -14.33 -2.70 -3.35
N TYR A 165 -14.28 -2.40 -2.06
CA TYR A 165 -14.61 -3.36 -1.01
C TYR A 165 -16.05 -3.90 -1.16
N ARG A 166 -17.04 -3.03 -1.37
CA ARG A 166 -18.46 -3.43 -1.45
C ARG A 166 -18.82 -4.22 -2.70
N HIS A 167 -18.19 -3.90 -3.83
CA HIS A 167 -18.63 -4.37 -5.15
C HIS A 167 -17.65 -5.33 -5.82
N HIS A 168 -16.41 -5.40 -5.34
CA HIS A 168 -15.34 -6.15 -5.99
C HIS A 168 -14.53 -7.04 -5.03
N THR A 169 -15.05 -7.30 -3.83
CA THR A 169 -14.52 -8.35 -2.95
C THR A 169 -15.46 -9.55 -2.91
N ARG A 170 -14.87 -10.69 -2.65
CA ARG A 170 -15.59 -11.91 -2.28
C ARG A 170 -15.00 -12.49 -1.01
N GLU A 171 -15.78 -13.24 -0.27
CA GLU A 171 -15.22 -14.07 0.78
C GLU A 171 -14.28 -15.07 0.13
N ALA A 172 -13.05 -15.16 0.62
CA ALA A 172 -12.17 -16.24 0.22
C ALA A 172 -12.94 -17.55 0.47
N PRO A 173 -12.92 -18.53 -0.48
CA PRO A 173 -13.38 -19.87 -0.14
C PRO A 173 -12.68 -20.21 1.17
N SER A 174 -13.41 -20.68 2.17
CA SER A 174 -12.83 -21.16 3.41
C SER A 174 -11.82 -22.24 3.03
N LEU A 175 -10.58 -21.81 2.82
CA LEU A 175 -9.48 -22.77 2.77
C LEU A 175 -9.59 -23.53 4.09
N PRO A 176 -9.53 -24.87 4.08
CA PRO A 176 -9.46 -25.63 5.31
C PRO A 176 -8.44 -24.89 6.16
N GLU A 177 -8.83 -24.52 7.39
CA GLU A 177 -8.00 -23.74 8.32
C GLU A 177 -6.54 -24.13 8.07
N VAL A 178 -5.77 -23.23 7.48
CA VAL A 178 -4.33 -23.44 7.41
C VAL A 178 -3.90 -23.34 8.86
N ARG A 179 -3.87 -24.52 9.52
CA ARG A 179 -3.35 -24.66 10.86
C ARG A 179 -1.91 -24.18 10.84
N GLY A 180 -1.70 -22.91 11.14
CA GLY A 180 -0.35 -22.38 11.00
C GLY A 180 -0.19 -20.88 11.06
N GLY A 181 -0.92 -20.17 11.91
CA GLY A 181 -0.65 -18.78 12.30
C GLY A 181 -0.76 -18.63 13.81
N LEU A 182 -0.31 -17.48 14.33
CA LEU A 182 -0.53 -17.10 15.72
C LEU A 182 -2.02 -16.79 15.93
N ALA A 183 -2.57 -17.22 17.06
CA ALA A 183 -3.91 -16.81 17.45
C ALA A 183 -4.01 -15.28 17.57
N PRO A 184 -5.15 -14.65 17.25
CA PRO A 184 -5.31 -13.19 17.29
C PRO A 184 -4.91 -12.55 18.62
N VAL A 185 -5.22 -13.19 19.71
CA VAL A 185 -4.85 -12.73 21.06
C VAL A 185 -3.32 -12.75 21.26
N VAL A 186 -2.62 -13.72 20.68
CA VAL A 186 -1.16 -13.81 20.73
C VAL A 186 -0.53 -12.73 19.84
N ILE A 187 -1.07 -12.51 18.65
CA ILE A 187 -0.63 -11.44 17.76
C ILE A 187 -0.72 -10.10 18.48
N ARG A 188 -1.87 -9.78 19.09
CA ARG A 188 -2.09 -8.54 19.83
C ARG A 188 -1.08 -8.37 20.95
N ARG A 189 -0.90 -9.39 21.77
CA ARG A 189 0.07 -9.37 22.87
C ARG A 189 1.50 -9.13 22.38
N VAL A 190 1.93 -9.79 21.32
CA VAL A 190 3.25 -9.57 20.71
C VAL A 190 3.38 -8.17 20.12
N GLN A 191 2.34 -7.64 19.51
CA GLN A 191 2.34 -6.27 18.99
C GLN A 191 2.43 -5.24 20.11
N GLU A 192 1.69 -5.43 21.19
CA GLU A 192 1.74 -4.58 22.39
C GLU A 192 3.13 -4.61 23.02
N TYR A 193 3.74 -5.80 23.14
CA TYR A 193 5.10 -5.95 23.61
C TYR A 193 6.11 -5.19 22.72
N LEU A 194 6.03 -5.33 21.40
CA LEU A 194 6.89 -4.63 20.45
C LEU A 194 6.74 -3.10 20.54
N LEU A 195 5.53 -2.61 20.76
CA LEU A 195 5.28 -1.17 20.94
C LEU A 195 5.83 -0.63 22.26
N ALA A 196 5.71 -1.40 23.34
CA ALA A 196 6.23 -1.03 24.65
C ALA A 196 7.77 -0.98 24.69
N HIS A 197 8.44 -1.89 23.93
CA HIS A 197 9.89 -2.03 23.90
C HIS A 197 10.53 -1.53 22.59
N LEU A 198 9.88 -0.56 21.93
CA LEU A 198 10.26 -0.12 20.59
C LEU A 198 11.71 0.38 20.50
N ALA A 199 12.18 1.09 21.53
CA ALA A 199 13.51 1.67 21.61
C ALA A 199 14.59 0.66 22.03
N GLU A 200 14.19 -0.48 22.55
CA GLU A 200 15.10 -1.46 23.14
C GLU A 200 15.52 -2.54 22.13
N PRO A 201 16.62 -3.24 22.33
CA PRO A 201 16.94 -4.42 21.56
C PRO A 201 15.95 -5.54 21.92
N VAL A 202 15.04 -5.85 21.01
CA VAL A 202 14.09 -6.96 21.17
C VAL A 202 14.61 -8.19 20.43
N THR A 203 14.73 -9.30 21.14
CA THR A 203 15.19 -10.58 20.62
C THR A 203 14.05 -11.47 20.14
N LEU A 204 14.36 -12.43 19.27
CA LEU A 204 13.40 -13.43 18.83
C LEU A 204 12.94 -14.32 19.99
N SER A 205 13.85 -14.60 20.93
CA SER A 205 13.58 -15.40 22.13
C SER A 205 12.51 -14.76 23.01
N GLU A 206 12.59 -13.46 23.26
CA GLU A 206 11.59 -12.71 24.04
C GLU A 206 10.21 -12.76 23.39
N LEU A 207 10.14 -12.55 22.08
CA LEU A 207 8.88 -12.61 21.35
C LEU A 207 8.28 -14.03 21.33
N ALA A 208 9.13 -15.05 21.23
CA ALA A 208 8.72 -16.45 21.28
C ALA A 208 8.19 -16.81 22.68
N LEU A 209 8.82 -16.31 23.72
CA LEU A 209 8.36 -16.48 25.11
C LEU A 209 7.00 -15.81 25.32
N GLU A 210 6.83 -14.59 24.85
CA GLU A 210 5.53 -13.88 24.85
C GLU A 210 4.43 -14.67 24.12
N ALA A 211 4.79 -15.33 23.05
CA ALA A 211 3.86 -16.16 22.28
C ALA A 211 3.61 -17.54 22.89
N GLY A 212 4.43 -18.00 23.86
CA GLY A 212 4.41 -19.36 24.41
C GLY A 212 4.87 -20.41 23.38
N LEU A 213 5.83 -20.08 22.50
CA LEU A 213 6.31 -20.90 21.41
C LEU A 213 7.84 -20.99 21.41
N SER A 214 8.40 -21.98 20.71
CA SER A 214 9.82 -21.98 20.37
C SER A 214 10.14 -20.89 19.35
N GLU A 215 11.35 -20.36 19.30
CA GLU A 215 11.78 -19.30 18.37
C GLU A 215 11.49 -19.66 16.91
N TYR A 216 11.82 -20.88 16.51
CA TYR A 216 11.57 -21.36 15.14
C TYR A 216 10.08 -21.39 14.81
N HIS A 217 9.27 -21.91 15.73
CA HIS A 217 7.82 -22.01 15.55
C HIS A 217 7.19 -20.62 15.54
N PHE A 218 7.61 -19.74 16.47
CA PHE A 218 7.15 -18.36 16.51
C PHE A 218 7.47 -17.61 15.22
N ALA A 219 8.73 -17.61 14.76
CA ALA A 219 9.13 -16.89 13.55
C ALA A 219 8.32 -17.32 12.33
N ARG A 220 8.08 -18.63 12.20
CA ARG A 220 7.24 -19.19 11.11
C ARG A 220 5.78 -18.75 11.23
N MET A 221 5.19 -18.90 12.43
CA MET A 221 3.79 -18.54 12.68
C MET A 221 3.55 -17.04 12.55
N PHE A 222 4.48 -16.23 13.06
CA PHE A 222 4.43 -14.77 12.93
C PHE A 222 4.50 -14.33 11.46
N GLY A 223 5.44 -14.91 10.68
CA GLY A 223 5.55 -14.66 9.25
C GLY A 223 4.29 -15.05 8.46
N GLN A 224 3.64 -16.15 8.85
CA GLN A 224 2.37 -16.59 8.27
C GLN A 224 1.22 -15.62 8.60
N SER A 225 1.18 -15.10 9.84
CA SER A 225 0.11 -14.22 10.31
C SER A 225 0.25 -12.77 9.81
N LEU A 226 1.49 -12.23 9.75
CA LEU A 226 1.74 -10.82 9.48
C LEU A 226 2.48 -10.55 8.16
N GLY A 227 2.70 -11.59 7.36
CA GLY A 227 3.30 -11.48 6.03
C GLY A 227 4.79 -11.12 5.99
N CYS A 228 5.42 -10.92 7.15
CA CYS A 228 6.84 -10.59 7.24
C CYS A 228 7.49 -11.11 8.53
N PRO A 229 8.82 -11.32 8.54
CA PRO A 229 9.55 -11.76 9.74
C PRO A 229 9.45 -10.73 10.88
N PRO A 230 9.52 -11.17 12.17
CA PRO A 230 9.38 -10.31 13.35
C PRO A 230 10.30 -9.08 13.35
N HIS A 231 11.58 -9.27 12.99
CA HIS A 231 12.55 -8.17 12.94
C HIS A 231 12.19 -7.11 11.90
N ARG A 232 11.61 -7.50 10.77
CA ARG A 232 11.17 -6.59 9.71
C ARG A 232 9.93 -5.81 10.15
N TYR A 233 9.04 -6.46 10.88
CA TYR A 233 7.86 -5.84 11.46
C TYR A 233 8.26 -4.76 12.49
N LEU A 234 9.17 -5.10 13.43
CA LEU A 234 9.72 -4.14 14.40
C LEU A 234 10.39 -2.94 13.71
N GLN A 235 11.16 -3.17 12.66
CA GLN A 235 11.77 -2.09 11.86
C GLN A 235 10.70 -1.16 11.26
N GLY A 236 9.60 -1.71 10.77
CA GLY A 236 8.46 -0.93 10.27
C GLY A 236 7.85 -0.04 11.36
N LEU A 237 7.63 -0.59 12.56
CA LEU A 237 7.13 0.17 13.71
C LEU A 237 8.08 1.30 14.12
N ARG A 238 9.39 1.03 14.17
CA ARG A 238 10.42 2.04 14.47
C ARG A 238 10.44 3.18 13.46
N LEU A 239 10.34 2.86 12.17
CA LEU A 239 10.29 3.85 11.10
C LEU A 239 8.99 4.68 11.16
N LYS A 240 7.86 4.06 11.47
CA LYS A 240 6.58 4.76 11.67
C LYS A 240 6.68 5.74 12.85
N ARG A 241 7.29 5.31 13.96
CA ARG A 241 7.53 6.19 15.12
C ARG A 241 8.49 7.33 14.78
N ALA A 242 9.59 7.06 14.09
CA ALA A 242 10.53 8.10 13.65
C ALA A 242 9.83 9.14 12.76
N LYS A 243 8.97 8.70 11.83
CA LYS A 243 8.19 9.60 10.98
C LYS A 243 7.30 10.56 11.80
N GLN A 244 6.67 10.07 12.88
CA GLN A 244 5.87 10.91 13.79
C GLN A 244 6.74 11.95 14.51
N LEU A 245 7.90 11.53 15.05
CA LEU A 245 8.81 12.40 15.79
C LEU A 245 9.49 13.45 14.90
N LEU A 246 9.63 13.19 13.62
CA LEU A 246 10.18 14.15 12.64
C LEU A 246 9.30 15.39 12.45
N ALA A 247 8.06 15.37 12.86
CA ALA A 247 7.20 16.57 12.90
C ALA A 247 7.59 17.53 14.04
N GLY A 248 8.32 17.05 15.04
CA GLY A 248 8.81 17.85 16.16
C GLY A 248 10.23 18.39 15.94
N PRO A 249 10.71 19.20 16.91
CA PRO A 249 12.02 19.87 16.85
C PRO A 249 13.22 18.97 17.22
N ASP A 250 12.99 17.75 17.70
CA ASP A 250 14.03 16.88 18.23
C ASP A 250 15.18 16.64 17.24
N PRO A 251 16.43 16.64 17.71
CA PRO A 251 17.58 16.28 16.87
C PRO A 251 17.45 14.88 16.28
N LEU A 252 17.91 14.68 15.04
CA LEU A 252 17.81 13.38 14.36
C LEU A 252 18.51 12.25 15.13
N ALA A 253 19.59 12.54 15.84
CA ALA A 253 20.29 11.60 16.71
C ALA A 253 19.41 11.15 17.89
N SER A 254 18.67 12.08 18.51
CA SER A 254 17.71 11.80 19.58
C SER A 254 16.56 10.94 19.07
N ILE A 255 15.99 11.28 17.91
CA ILE A 255 14.93 10.47 17.27
C ILE A 255 15.42 9.06 16.95
N ALA A 256 16.66 8.92 16.46
CA ALA A 256 17.24 7.61 16.20
C ALA A 256 17.29 6.75 17.48
N ALA A 257 17.77 7.33 18.58
CA ALA A 257 17.83 6.63 19.88
C ALA A 257 16.43 6.28 20.41
N GLN A 258 15.49 7.22 20.39
CA GLN A 258 14.09 7.01 20.84
C GLN A 258 13.36 5.93 20.03
N CYS A 259 13.78 5.69 18.79
CA CYS A 259 13.19 4.68 17.90
C CYS A 259 14.01 3.38 17.86
N GLY A 260 15.04 3.21 18.70
CA GLY A 260 15.83 1.98 18.77
C GLY A 260 16.77 1.74 17.58
N PHE A 261 17.20 2.82 16.89
CA PHE A 261 18.26 2.75 15.89
C PHE A 261 19.62 2.99 16.54
N SER A 262 20.62 2.20 16.17
CA SER A 262 21.96 2.27 16.72
C SER A 262 22.69 3.59 16.42
N SER A 263 22.25 4.34 15.41
CA SER A 263 22.81 5.64 15.05
C SER A 263 21.86 6.43 14.13
N GLN A 264 22.12 7.75 14.03
CA GLN A 264 21.44 8.60 13.06
C GLN A 264 21.65 8.12 11.61
N ALA A 265 22.84 7.62 11.27
CA ALA A 265 23.14 7.08 9.95
C ALA A 265 22.31 5.82 9.65
N HIS A 266 22.15 4.94 10.64
CA HIS A 266 21.32 3.74 10.51
C HIS A 266 19.86 4.12 10.28
N LEU A 267 19.30 5.04 11.08
CA LEU A 267 17.97 5.60 10.82
C LEU A 267 17.88 6.18 9.41
N GLY A 268 18.86 7.00 9.00
CA GLY A 268 18.87 7.66 7.69
C GLY A 268 18.79 6.69 6.52
N ASN A 269 19.58 5.63 6.57
CA ASN A 269 19.60 4.60 5.53
C ASN A 269 18.27 3.84 5.46
N ARG A 270 17.76 3.39 6.61
CA ARG A 270 16.49 2.63 6.68
C ARG A 270 15.28 3.50 6.31
N PHE A 271 15.29 4.77 6.71
CA PHE A 271 14.23 5.71 6.39
C PHE A 271 14.19 6.02 4.89
N ARG A 272 15.36 6.28 4.28
CA ARG A 272 15.45 6.50 2.82
C ARG A 272 15.04 5.25 2.04
N GLU A 273 15.43 4.08 2.53
CA GLU A 273 15.03 2.80 1.93
C GLU A 273 13.50 2.59 1.96
N ALA A 274 12.84 3.02 3.03
CA ALA A 274 11.40 2.82 3.21
C ALA A 274 10.55 3.92 2.56
N PHE A 275 11.02 5.18 2.57
CA PHE A 275 10.22 6.35 2.18
C PHE A 275 10.78 7.15 1.00
N GLY A 276 11.93 6.74 0.44
CA GLY A 276 12.55 7.42 -0.70
C GLY A 276 13.34 8.70 -0.34
N LEU A 277 13.12 9.27 0.85
CA LEU A 277 13.73 10.51 1.33
C LEU A 277 14.53 10.28 2.62
N SER A 278 15.55 11.12 2.86
CA SER A 278 16.22 11.11 4.16
C SER A 278 15.32 11.75 5.24
N PRO A 279 15.54 11.44 6.54
CA PRO A 279 14.80 12.06 7.64
C PRO A 279 14.86 13.59 7.62
N GLY A 280 16.03 14.16 7.26
CA GLY A 280 16.19 15.61 7.15
C GLY A 280 15.38 16.23 6.01
N GLN A 281 15.39 15.61 4.84
CA GLN A 281 14.56 16.03 3.71
C GLN A 281 13.07 15.93 4.05
N TRP A 282 12.66 14.85 4.73
CA TRP A 282 11.29 14.66 5.19
C TRP A 282 10.86 15.80 6.13
N ARG A 283 11.69 16.14 7.14
CA ARG A 283 11.43 17.25 8.07
C ARG A 283 11.30 18.58 7.34
N SER A 284 12.21 18.87 6.40
CA SER A 284 12.19 20.13 5.64
C SER A 284 10.90 20.30 4.85
N GLN A 285 10.39 19.20 4.26
CA GLN A 285 9.10 19.23 3.57
C GLN A 285 7.93 19.52 4.51
N LEU A 286 7.92 18.93 5.72
CA LEU A 286 6.88 19.23 6.71
C LEU A 286 6.91 20.71 7.14
N SER A 287 8.11 21.29 7.33
CA SER A 287 8.28 22.69 7.74
C SER A 287 7.87 23.68 6.64
N SER A 288 8.10 23.33 5.39
CA SER A 288 7.71 24.18 4.24
C SER A 288 6.19 24.28 4.06
N HIS A 289 5.42 23.33 4.58
CA HIS A 289 3.96 23.32 4.49
C HIS A 289 3.26 24.06 5.66
N CYS A 290 4.01 24.46 6.70
CA CYS A 290 3.47 25.21 7.84
C CYS A 290 3.61 26.74 7.69
N HIS A 291 4.24 27.25 6.62
CA HIS A 291 4.51 28.69 6.41
C HIS A 291 3.91 29.23 5.11
N GLY A 292 2.93 28.50 4.52
CA GLY A 292 2.19 28.92 3.34
C GLY A 292 0.72 29.25 3.66
#